data_8479fa85e076b8d2441684e778bd9fa6
#
_entry.id   8479fa85e076b8d2441684e778bd9fa6
#
_cell.length_a   1.000
_cell.length_b   1.000
_cell.length_c   1.000
_cell.angle_alpha   90.00
_cell.angle_beta   90.00
_cell.angle_gamma   90.00
#
_symmetry.space_group_name_H-M   'P 1'
#
loop_
_entity.id
_entity.type
_entity.pdbx_description
1 polymer ?
#
loop_
_entity_poly.entity_id
_entity_poly.type
_entity_poly.pdbx_seq_one_letter_code
_entity_poly.pdbx_strand_id
1 'polypeptide(L)'
;GLVLDGSGVHYVSRWVTPLGSPRRYDTRFFVTAMPQGQQPLHDDDEVVHHEWVRPAEALALNETDEMLMMTPTVSMLDRLSRYESSAEAIVAAAGNTQQQDEMVRIRYGIEGPGRVAWPGDSDYDESDPRVESGMVRWPGRRPNE
;
A
#
# COMPACT_ATOMS: atom_id res chain seq x y z
N GLY A 1 -12.04 -31.84 2.02
CA GLY A 1 -11.97 -30.48 2.55
C GLY A 1 -11.27 -29.55 1.55
N LEU A 2 -11.57 -28.28 1.58
CA LEU A 2 -10.85 -27.27 0.80
C LEU A 2 -9.49 -27.00 1.44
N VAL A 3 -8.45 -26.91 0.61
CA VAL A 3 -7.11 -26.50 1.02
C VAL A 3 -6.85 -25.12 0.42
N LEU A 4 -6.48 -24.17 1.27
CA LEU A 4 -6.08 -22.85 0.81
C LEU A 4 -4.64 -22.91 0.31
N ASP A 5 -4.43 -22.52 -0.96
CA ASP A 5 -3.10 -22.35 -1.54
C ASP A 5 -2.68 -20.90 -1.41
N GLY A 6 -1.77 -20.63 -0.49
CA GLY A 6 -1.19 -19.29 -0.27
C GLY A 6 0.10 -19.02 -1.06
N SER A 7 0.56 -19.95 -1.89
CA SER A 7 1.85 -19.86 -2.57
C SER A 7 1.96 -18.66 -3.54
N GLY A 8 0.82 -18.19 -4.05
CA GLY A 8 0.73 -17.03 -4.94
C GLY A 8 0.41 -15.70 -4.22
N VAL A 9 0.35 -15.70 -2.88
CA VAL A 9 0.04 -14.49 -2.09
C VAL A 9 1.33 -13.92 -1.53
N HIS A 10 1.71 -12.72 -2.00
CA HIS A 10 2.97 -12.10 -1.65
C HIS A 10 2.77 -10.90 -0.72
N TYR A 11 3.44 -10.92 0.43
CA TYR A 11 3.41 -9.84 1.40
C TYR A 11 4.20 -8.63 0.89
N VAL A 12 3.63 -7.45 1.01
CA VAL A 12 4.21 -6.24 0.43
C VAL A 12 4.40 -5.10 1.39
N SER A 13 3.49 -4.92 2.35
CA SER A 13 3.65 -3.85 3.34
C SER A 13 2.76 -4.06 4.57
N ARG A 14 3.13 -3.38 5.64
CA ARG A 14 2.34 -3.25 6.86
C ARG A 14 2.21 -1.78 7.21
N TRP A 15 1.00 -1.39 7.52
CA TRP A 15 0.68 -0.04 7.97
C TRP A 15 0.03 -0.09 9.34
N VAL A 16 0.62 0.63 10.29
CA VAL A 16 0.05 0.79 11.63
C VAL A 16 -0.43 2.23 11.78
N THR A 17 -1.69 2.40 12.12
CA THR A 17 -2.25 3.74 12.33
C THR A 17 -1.43 4.49 13.38
N PRO A 18 -1.09 5.78 13.14
CA PRO A 18 -0.29 6.57 14.07
C PRO A 18 -0.86 6.67 15.48
N LEU A 19 0.01 6.93 16.45
CA LEU A 19 -0.39 7.22 17.82
C LEU A 19 -1.26 8.49 17.87
N GLY A 20 -2.24 8.51 18.76
CA GLY A 20 -3.17 9.62 18.91
C GLY A 20 -4.45 9.51 18.08
N SER A 21 -4.54 8.55 17.17
CA SER A 21 -5.78 8.27 16.44
C SER A 21 -6.82 7.60 17.35
N PRO A 22 -8.11 7.94 17.26
CA PRO A 22 -9.18 7.35 18.09
C PRO A 22 -9.35 5.85 17.89
N ARG A 23 -9.06 5.36 16.70
CA ARG A 23 -8.96 3.93 16.35
C ARG A 23 -7.66 3.68 15.62
N ARG A 24 -7.01 2.58 15.96
CA ARG A 24 -5.76 2.17 15.34
C ARG A 24 -5.92 0.79 14.74
N TYR A 25 -5.40 0.66 13.52
CA TYR A 25 -5.37 -0.58 12.76
C TYR A 25 -3.92 -0.99 12.51
N ASP A 26 -3.69 -2.28 12.47
CA ASP A 26 -2.45 -2.92 12.02
C ASP A 26 -2.79 -3.71 10.75
N THR A 27 -2.59 -3.10 9.60
CA THR A 27 -3.03 -3.60 8.31
C THR A 27 -1.86 -4.15 7.52
N ARG A 28 -1.96 -5.39 7.07
CA ARG A 28 -1.01 -6.02 6.15
C ARG A 28 -1.56 -6.05 4.75
N PHE A 29 -0.74 -5.61 3.81
CA PHE A 29 -1.06 -5.61 2.39
C PHE A 29 -0.36 -6.75 1.68
N PHE A 30 -1.10 -7.39 0.79
CA PHE A 30 -0.62 -8.49 -0.03
C PHE A 30 -0.99 -8.23 -1.49
N VAL A 31 -0.23 -8.82 -2.40
CA VAL A 31 -0.56 -8.87 -3.82
C VAL A 31 -0.63 -10.32 -4.27
N THR A 32 -1.58 -10.60 -5.14
CA THR A 32 -1.78 -11.93 -5.75
C THR A 32 -2.37 -11.78 -7.14
N ALA A 33 -2.12 -12.77 -8.00
CA ALA A 33 -2.84 -12.88 -9.25
C ALA A 33 -4.27 -13.39 -9.00
N MET A 34 -5.23 -12.81 -9.70
CA MET A 34 -6.60 -13.35 -9.69
C MET A 34 -6.59 -14.75 -10.31
N PRO A 35 -7.09 -15.79 -9.61
CA PRO A 35 -7.18 -17.12 -10.17
C PRO A 35 -8.08 -17.15 -11.41
N GLN A 36 -7.67 -17.95 -12.41
CA GLN A 36 -8.46 -18.09 -13.63
C GLN A 36 -9.88 -18.64 -13.35
N GLY A 37 -10.86 -18.07 -14.00
CA GLY A 37 -12.26 -18.47 -13.88
C GLY A 37 -12.95 -18.05 -12.58
N GLN A 38 -12.30 -17.28 -11.74
CA GLN A 38 -12.90 -16.68 -10.55
C GLN A 38 -13.21 -15.20 -10.79
N GLN A 39 -14.23 -14.72 -10.07
CA GLN A 39 -14.57 -13.30 -10.03
C GLN A 39 -14.62 -12.88 -8.56
N PRO A 40 -14.07 -11.70 -8.21
CA PRO A 40 -14.22 -11.17 -6.86
C PRO A 40 -15.69 -10.83 -6.64
N LEU A 41 -16.19 -11.12 -5.45
CA LEU A 41 -17.51 -10.73 -5.00
C LEU A 41 -17.34 -10.01 -3.66
N HIS A 42 -17.99 -8.86 -3.52
CA HIS A 42 -18.13 -8.20 -2.23
C HIS A 42 -19.21 -8.88 -1.40
N ASP A 43 -19.18 -8.70 -0.09
CA ASP A 43 -20.08 -9.37 0.86
C ASP A 43 -21.37 -8.58 1.12
N ASP A 44 -21.49 -7.37 0.57
CA ASP A 44 -22.61 -6.43 0.75
C ASP A 44 -22.79 -5.91 2.20
N ASP A 45 -21.89 -6.23 3.11
CA ASP A 45 -21.92 -5.81 4.51
C ASP A 45 -20.75 -4.87 4.84
N GLU A 46 -19.53 -5.38 4.86
CA GLU A 46 -18.32 -4.58 5.07
C GLU A 46 -17.81 -3.95 3.75
N VAL A 47 -17.83 -4.72 2.67
CA VAL A 47 -17.42 -4.30 1.33
C VAL A 47 -18.62 -4.26 0.41
N VAL A 48 -19.08 -3.07 0.09
CA VAL A 48 -20.33 -2.85 -0.67
C VAL A 48 -20.12 -2.64 -2.17
N HIS A 49 -18.87 -2.49 -2.61
CA HIS A 49 -18.52 -2.28 -4.01
C HIS A 49 -17.11 -2.80 -4.31
N HIS A 50 -16.90 -3.30 -5.51
CA HIS A 50 -15.57 -3.62 -6.04
C HIS A 50 -15.46 -3.19 -7.50
N GLU A 51 -14.26 -2.83 -7.91
CA GLU A 51 -13.99 -2.34 -9.24
C GLU A 51 -12.60 -2.78 -9.72
N TRP A 52 -12.48 -3.06 -11.01
CA TRP A 52 -11.20 -3.26 -11.68
C TRP A 52 -10.73 -1.93 -12.27
N VAL A 53 -9.68 -1.38 -11.70
CA VAL A 53 -9.14 -0.09 -12.09
C VAL A 53 -7.62 -0.18 -12.24
N ARG A 54 -7.05 0.57 -13.17
CA ARG A 54 -5.61 0.71 -13.25
C ARG A 54 -5.11 1.58 -12.09
N PRO A 55 -3.97 1.24 -11.46
CA PRO A 55 -3.45 2.05 -10.34
C PRO A 55 -3.35 3.55 -10.65
N ALA A 56 -2.85 3.91 -11.83
CA ALA A 56 -2.73 5.32 -12.24
C ALA A 56 -4.09 6.01 -12.43
N GLU A 57 -5.11 5.30 -12.91
CA GLU A 57 -6.46 5.82 -13.05
C GLU A 57 -7.12 6.04 -11.68
N ALA A 58 -6.96 5.09 -10.74
CA ALA A 58 -7.45 5.24 -9.39
C ALA A 58 -6.80 6.45 -8.67
N LEU A 59 -5.49 6.67 -8.87
CA LEU A 59 -4.80 7.84 -8.33
C LEU A 59 -5.36 9.14 -8.90
N ALA A 60 -5.60 9.21 -10.21
CA ALA A 60 -6.21 10.38 -10.84
C ALA A 60 -7.63 10.66 -10.31
N LEU A 61 -8.45 9.62 -10.11
CA LEU A 61 -9.77 9.75 -9.50
C LEU A 61 -9.70 10.22 -8.04
N ASN A 62 -8.64 9.85 -7.31
CA ASN A 62 -8.43 10.34 -5.95
C ASN A 62 -8.06 11.84 -5.93
N GLU A 63 -7.30 12.32 -6.90
CA GLU A 63 -6.95 13.75 -7.02
C GLU A 63 -8.17 14.64 -7.31
N THR A 64 -9.20 14.08 -7.92
CA THR A 64 -10.48 14.79 -8.22
C THR A 64 -11.58 14.54 -7.20
N ASP A 65 -11.26 13.86 -6.09
CA ASP A 65 -12.22 13.45 -5.05
C ASP A 65 -13.33 12.49 -5.53
N GLU A 66 -13.19 11.92 -6.74
CA GLU A 66 -14.14 10.94 -7.28
C GLU A 66 -13.96 9.54 -6.66
N MET A 67 -12.75 9.25 -6.17
CA MET A 67 -12.43 8.02 -5.43
C MET A 67 -11.65 8.36 -4.16
N LEU A 68 -12.33 8.47 -3.04
CA LEU A 68 -11.70 8.78 -1.76
C LEU A 68 -10.91 7.58 -1.24
N MET A 69 -9.62 7.78 -1.00
CA MET A 69 -8.72 6.75 -0.50
C MET A 69 -7.90 7.23 0.68
N MET A 70 -7.61 6.31 1.60
CA MET A 70 -6.70 6.59 2.71
C MET A 70 -5.23 6.54 2.25
N THR A 71 -4.37 7.28 2.93
CA THR A 71 -2.92 7.36 2.65
C THR A 71 -2.24 6.01 2.37
N PRO A 72 -2.48 4.93 3.13
CA PRO A 72 -1.88 3.63 2.81
C PRO A 72 -2.28 3.10 1.44
N THR A 73 -3.55 3.25 1.05
CA THR A 73 -4.06 2.81 -0.25
C THR A 73 -3.44 3.62 -1.39
N VAL A 74 -3.42 4.94 -1.25
CA VAL A 74 -2.76 5.84 -2.22
C VAL A 74 -1.29 5.46 -2.40
N SER A 75 -0.56 5.26 -1.30
CA SER A 75 0.84 4.84 -1.32
C SER A 75 1.06 3.49 -2.01
N MET A 76 0.15 2.53 -1.81
CA MET A 76 0.23 1.23 -2.47
C MET A 76 -0.04 1.33 -3.98
N LEU A 77 -1.05 2.11 -4.37
CA LEU A 77 -1.37 2.32 -5.79
C LEU A 77 -0.27 3.09 -6.52
N ASP A 78 0.33 4.11 -5.88
CA ASP A 78 1.48 4.83 -6.43
C ASP A 78 2.64 3.88 -6.75
N ARG A 79 2.92 2.93 -5.88
CA ARG A 79 3.96 1.93 -6.13
C ARG A 79 3.59 0.94 -7.22
N LEU A 80 2.35 0.47 -7.24
CA LEU A 80 1.85 -0.42 -8.28
C LEU A 80 1.83 0.24 -9.66
N SER A 81 1.58 1.55 -9.74
CA SER A 81 1.54 2.30 -11.00
C SER A 81 2.87 2.35 -11.74
N ARG A 82 3.97 2.01 -11.07
CA ARG A 82 5.34 2.01 -11.65
C ARG A 82 5.68 0.75 -12.44
N TYR A 83 4.85 -0.27 -12.35
CA TYR A 83 5.00 -1.50 -13.12
C TYR A 83 4.17 -1.43 -14.39
N GLU A 84 4.73 -1.92 -15.49
CA GLU A 84 4.04 -1.93 -16.77
C GLU A 84 2.89 -2.94 -16.82
N SER A 85 2.98 -3.98 -15.97
CA SER A 85 1.97 -5.03 -15.88
C SER A 85 1.80 -5.59 -14.46
N SER A 86 0.64 -6.18 -14.21
CA SER A 86 0.38 -6.92 -12.96
C SER A 86 1.35 -8.11 -12.78
N ALA A 87 1.76 -8.75 -13.86
CA ALA A 87 2.72 -9.86 -13.81
C ALA A 87 4.09 -9.37 -13.30
N GLU A 88 4.56 -8.22 -13.77
CA GLU A 88 5.81 -7.62 -13.32
C GLU A 88 5.73 -7.24 -11.83
N ALA A 89 4.64 -6.62 -11.39
CA ALA A 89 4.41 -6.27 -9.98
C ALA A 89 4.43 -7.50 -9.07
N ILE A 90 3.80 -8.60 -9.50
CA ILE A 90 3.76 -9.86 -8.74
C ILE A 90 5.16 -10.50 -8.68
N VAL A 91 5.92 -10.52 -9.78
CA VAL A 91 7.30 -11.02 -9.79
C VAL A 91 8.18 -10.21 -8.84
N ALA A 92 8.07 -8.89 -8.85
CA ALA A 92 8.79 -8.02 -7.94
C ALA A 92 8.42 -8.29 -6.47
N ALA A 93 7.14 -8.47 -6.18
CA ALA A 93 6.67 -8.80 -4.83
C ALA A 93 7.14 -10.19 -4.37
N ALA A 94 7.11 -11.19 -5.25
CA ALA A 94 7.62 -12.53 -4.96
C ALA A 94 9.12 -12.56 -4.68
N GLY A 95 9.88 -11.69 -5.34
CA GLY A 95 11.32 -11.51 -5.13
C GLY A 95 11.69 -10.70 -3.89
N ASN A 96 10.71 -10.09 -3.22
CA ASN A 96 10.97 -9.30 -2.02
C ASN A 96 11.25 -10.21 -0.82
N THR A 97 12.52 -10.33 -0.46
CA THR A 97 12.97 -11.10 0.70
C THR A 97 13.05 -10.26 1.99
N GLN A 98 12.79 -8.96 1.90
CA GLN A 98 12.80 -8.08 3.06
C GLN A 98 11.56 -8.34 3.92
N GLN A 99 11.77 -8.96 5.07
CA GLN A 99 10.71 -9.31 6.02
C GLN A 99 10.68 -8.39 7.24
N GLN A 100 11.63 -7.49 7.34
CA GLN A 100 11.76 -6.59 8.49
C GLN A 100 11.02 -5.28 8.22
N ASP A 101 10.14 -4.91 9.14
CA ASP A 101 9.48 -3.62 9.09
C ASP A 101 10.52 -2.50 9.25
N GLU A 102 10.50 -1.52 8.37
CA GLU A 102 11.21 -0.27 8.56
C GLU A 102 10.28 0.74 9.23
N MET A 103 10.78 1.45 10.23
CA MET A 103 10.00 2.49 10.88
C MET A 103 9.97 3.72 9.98
N VAL A 104 8.83 3.98 9.40
CA VAL A 104 8.60 5.17 8.58
C VAL A 104 7.90 6.24 9.39
N ARG A 105 8.12 7.49 9.02
CA ARG A 105 7.46 8.65 9.61
C ARG A 105 6.60 9.33 8.56
N ILE A 106 5.55 10.01 8.99
CA ILE A 106 4.75 10.82 8.08
C ILE A 106 5.17 12.28 8.26
N ARG A 107 5.66 12.87 7.19
CA ARG A 107 5.90 14.30 7.15
C ARG A 107 4.66 14.98 6.60
N TYR A 108 4.03 15.78 7.43
CA TYR A 108 2.95 16.65 7.00
C TYR A 108 3.57 17.92 6.41
N GLY A 109 3.34 18.12 5.12
CA GLY A 109 3.71 19.37 4.44
C GLY A 109 2.77 20.50 4.82
N ILE A 110 3.19 21.74 4.53
CA ILE A 110 2.34 22.92 4.66
C ILE A 110 1.26 22.90 3.55
N GLU A 111 1.53 22.19 2.46
CA GLU A 111 0.62 22.03 1.32
C GLU A 111 0.63 20.55 0.87
N GLY A 112 -0.52 19.88 0.93
CA GLY A 112 -0.74 18.54 0.41
C GLY A 112 -0.80 17.40 1.43
N PRO A 113 -1.08 16.18 0.96
CA PRO A 113 -1.15 15.00 1.81
C PRO A 113 0.21 14.67 2.43
N GLY A 114 0.18 14.06 3.60
CA GLY A 114 1.39 13.67 4.30
C GLY A 114 2.27 12.72 3.46
N ARG A 115 3.58 13.00 3.40
CA ARG A 115 4.56 12.17 2.71
C ARG A 115 5.17 11.15 3.66
N VAL A 116 5.36 9.94 3.18
CA VAL A 116 6.11 8.91 3.92
C VAL A 116 7.61 9.20 3.80
N ALA A 117 8.27 9.37 4.96
CA ALA A 117 9.71 9.48 5.07
C ALA A 117 10.28 8.14 5.55
N TRP A 118 11.28 7.64 4.86
CA TRP A 118 11.96 6.39 5.18
C TRP A 118 13.24 6.64 5.98
N PRO A 119 13.69 5.70 6.80
CA PRO A 119 15.02 5.78 7.41
C PRO A 119 16.10 6.02 6.34
N GLY A 120 16.88 7.08 6.53
CA GLY A 120 17.91 7.53 5.60
C GLY A 120 17.48 8.59 4.60
N ASP A 121 16.20 8.96 4.55
CA ASP A 121 15.78 10.16 3.81
C ASP A 121 16.27 11.42 4.53
N SER A 122 16.62 12.47 3.78
CA SER A 122 17.21 13.70 4.32
C SER A 122 16.29 14.44 5.30
N ASP A 123 14.99 14.21 5.21
CA ASP A 123 13.96 14.82 6.04
C ASP A 123 13.33 13.85 7.07
N TYR A 124 13.93 12.66 7.23
CA TYR A 124 13.41 11.67 8.18
C TYR A 124 13.43 12.19 9.62
N ASP A 125 14.53 12.81 10.04
CA ASP A 125 14.68 13.34 11.41
C ASP A 125 13.80 14.54 11.69
N GLU A 126 13.41 15.29 10.65
CA GLU A 126 12.48 16.42 10.76
C GLU A 126 11.01 15.97 10.81
N SER A 127 10.74 14.71 10.52
CA SER A 127 9.39 14.16 10.52
C SER A 127 8.94 13.80 11.93
N ASP A 128 7.65 13.95 12.21
CA ASP A 128 7.11 13.75 13.55
C ASP A 128 7.18 12.28 13.99
N PRO A 129 7.98 11.93 15.03
CA PRO A 129 8.09 10.56 15.49
C PRO A 129 6.79 9.99 16.09
N ARG A 130 5.82 10.84 16.45
CA ARG A 130 4.51 10.38 16.96
C ARG A 130 3.66 9.71 15.88
N VAL A 131 4.02 9.86 14.62
CA VAL A 131 3.36 9.23 13.49
C VAL A 131 4.22 8.13 12.86
N GLU A 132 5.09 7.51 13.64
CA GLU A 132 5.84 6.34 13.20
C GLU A 132 4.92 5.17 12.88
N SER A 133 5.22 4.49 11.79
CA SER A 133 4.53 3.30 11.33
C SER A 133 5.55 2.27 10.87
N GLY A 134 5.37 1.02 11.28
CA GLY A 134 6.18 -0.08 10.75
C GLY A 134 5.74 -0.43 9.34
N MET A 135 6.67 -0.41 8.39
CA MET A 135 6.41 -0.77 7.00
C MET A 135 7.50 -1.67 6.46
N VAL A 136 7.10 -2.59 5.59
CA VAL A 136 8.05 -3.30 4.72
C VAL A 136 8.26 -2.48 3.47
N ARG A 137 9.52 -2.30 3.10
CA ARG A 137 9.88 -1.60 1.88
C ARG A 137 9.45 -2.44 0.67
N TRP A 138 8.53 -1.89 -0.11
CA TRP A 138 8.15 -2.48 -1.40
C TRP A 138 9.32 -2.44 -2.38
N PRO A 139 9.54 -3.47 -3.20
CA PRO A 139 10.70 -3.54 -4.11
C PRO A 139 10.64 -2.57 -5.31
N GLY A 140 9.61 -1.77 -5.45
CA GLY A 140 9.51 -0.73 -6.47
C GLY A 140 10.46 0.43 -6.23
N ARG A 141 10.87 1.12 -7.31
CA ARG A 141 11.71 2.32 -7.20
C ARG A 141 11.03 3.41 -6.36
N ARG A 142 11.81 4.15 -5.60
CA ARG A 142 11.33 5.39 -4.94
C ARG A 142 11.02 6.44 -6.02
N PRO A 143 10.13 7.40 -5.74
CA PRO A 143 9.80 8.47 -6.70
C PRO A 143 11.00 9.26 -7.21
N ASN A 144 12.12 9.26 -6.51
CA ASN A 144 13.28 10.10 -6.75
C ASN A 144 14.58 9.30 -7.00
N GLU A 145 14.51 8.01 -7.30
CA GLU A 145 15.66 7.19 -7.73
C GLU A 145 15.66 6.95 -9.24
#